data_b5c83199d7a40519b8a5c68db39fa1c9
#
_entry.id   b5c83199d7a40519b8a5c68db39fa1c9
#
_cell.length_a   1.000
_cell.length_b   1.000
_cell.length_c   1.000
_cell.angle_alpha   90.00
_cell.angle_beta   90.00
_cell.angle_gamma   90.00
#
_symmetry.space_group_name_H-M   'P 1'
#
loop_
_entity.id
_entity.type
_entity.pdbx_description
1 polymer ?
#
loop_
_entity_poly.entity_id
_entity_poly.type
_entity_poly.pdbx_seq_one_letter_code
_entity_poly.pdbx_strand_id
1 'polypeptide(L)'
;MCIRDSLSKVGIDTTYVGVSANCPSGVALINVDASGENSIAVASGANADLLPADIDAAEEAIASASLIIMQLETPVETVAHAARIARKHGVKVILNPAPAPREPLPASLLADVDIIIPNKTEAELISGVEITDSDSELRAINAIHAMGVPTVIFTLGSKGALICENGDCELIPSFKVAPVDTTAAGDTFCGALCVALSEDMPMRRAIEFANKAASITVTRMGAQQSIPTRDEVDF
;
A
#
# COMPACT_ATOMS: atom_id res chain seq x y z
N MET A 1 -17.47 13.78 -11.93
CA MET A 1 -16.70 14.34 -10.81
C MET A 1 -15.24 13.99 -11.07
N CYS A 2 -14.31 14.96 -11.06
CA CYS A 2 -12.90 14.70 -11.29
C CYS A 2 -12.28 14.06 -10.03
N ILE A 3 -11.30 13.15 -10.18
CA ILE A 3 -10.58 12.53 -9.06
C ILE A 3 -9.97 13.62 -8.15
N ARG A 4 -9.33 14.63 -8.74
CA ARG A 4 -8.77 15.78 -8.00
C ARG A 4 -9.80 16.48 -7.13
N ASP A 5 -11.02 16.69 -7.65
CA ASP A 5 -12.11 17.34 -6.88
C ASP A 5 -12.51 16.48 -5.65
N SER A 6 -12.50 15.16 -5.80
CA SER A 6 -12.78 14.25 -4.69
C SER A 6 -11.72 14.31 -3.60
N LEU A 7 -10.44 14.31 -3.98
CA LEU A 7 -9.30 14.42 -3.06
C LEU A 7 -9.30 15.78 -2.35
N SER A 8 -9.48 16.88 -3.10
CA SER A 8 -9.51 18.24 -2.54
C SER A 8 -10.66 18.44 -1.55
N LYS A 9 -11.82 17.80 -1.76
CA LYS A 9 -12.98 17.91 -0.85
C LYS A 9 -12.71 17.34 0.53
N VAL A 10 -11.82 16.36 0.64
CA VAL A 10 -11.42 15.76 1.92
C VAL A 10 -10.11 16.37 2.46
N GLY A 11 -9.66 17.49 1.89
CA GLY A 11 -8.51 18.25 2.38
C GLY A 11 -7.14 17.75 1.92
N ILE A 12 -7.09 16.82 0.95
CA ILE A 12 -5.82 16.34 0.39
C ILE A 12 -5.27 17.40 -0.56
N ASP A 13 -4.00 17.79 -0.38
CA ASP A 13 -3.30 18.66 -1.32
C ASP A 13 -3.07 17.94 -2.65
N THR A 14 -3.54 18.54 -3.73
CA THR A 14 -3.46 17.98 -5.08
C THR A 14 -2.54 18.77 -6.00
N THR A 15 -1.65 19.59 -5.43
CA THR A 15 -0.73 20.46 -6.17
C THR A 15 0.11 19.65 -7.18
N TYR A 16 0.57 18.48 -6.78
CA TYR A 16 1.40 17.60 -7.61
C TYR A 16 0.62 16.48 -8.31
N VAL A 17 -0.72 16.51 -8.27
CA VAL A 17 -1.53 15.61 -9.11
C VAL A 17 -1.57 16.16 -10.52
N GLY A 18 -0.74 15.58 -11.39
CA GLY A 18 -0.59 15.99 -12.78
C GLY A 18 -1.86 15.75 -13.62
N VAL A 19 -1.90 16.37 -14.79
CA VAL A 19 -2.93 16.14 -15.82
C VAL A 19 -2.21 15.74 -17.10
N SER A 20 -2.43 14.51 -17.57
CA SER A 20 -1.93 14.08 -18.87
C SER A 20 -2.74 14.74 -19.99
N ALA A 21 -2.03 15.29 -20.97
CA ALA A 21 -2.63 15.80 -22.20
C ALA A 21 -2.89 14.66 -23.24
N ASN A 22 -2.28 13.49 -23.02
CA ASN A 22 -2.20 12.42 -24.02
C ASN A 22 -3.10 11.24 -23.68
N CYS A 23 -3.38 10.99 -22.39
CA CYS A 23 -4.12 9.82 -21.92
C CYS A 23 -5.24 10.21 -20.97
N PRO A 24 -6.39 9.50 -21.01
CA PRO A 24 -7.39 9.59 -19.94
C PRO A 24 -6.85 8.99 -18.64
N SER A 25 -7.47 9.31 -17.53
CA SER A 25 -7.20 8.63 -16.25
C SER A 25 -7.33 7.12 -16.38
N GLY A 26 -6.57 6.38 -15.58
CA GLY A 26 -6.69 4.93 -15.52
C GLY A 26 -8.11 4.46 -15.17
N VAL A 27 -8.46 3.27 -15.63
CA VAL A 27 -9.77 2.66 -15.39
C VAL A 27 -9.57 1.22 -14.92
N ALA A 28 -10.22 0.85 -13.83
CA ALA A 28 -10.32 -0.52 -13.35
C ALA A 28 -11.73 -1.07 -13.65
N LEU A 29 -11.79 -2.20 -14.36
CA LEU A 29 -13.01 -2.98 -14.56
C LEU A 29 -13.01 -4.10 -13.51
N ILE A 30 -13.90 -4.00 -12.55
CA ILE A 30 -13.99 -4.93 -11.43
C ILE A 30 -15.18 -5.85 -11.66
N ASN A 31 -14.92 -7.15 -11.82
CA ASN A 31 -15.94 -8.18 -11.85
C ASN A 31 -15.96 -8.88 -10.50
N VAL A 32 -17.12 -8.92 -9.87
CA VAL A 32 -17.34 -9.63 -8.60
C VAL A 32 -18.23 -10.82 -8.89
N ASP A 33 -17.79 -12.01 -8.50
CA ASP A 33 -18.57 -13.25 -8.69
C ASP A 33 -19.58 -13.45 -7.54
N ALA A 34 -20.37 -14.52 -7.63
CA ALA A 34 -21.40 -14.85 -6.63
C ALA A 34 -20.83 -15.24 -5.26
N SER A 35 -19.54 -15.54 -5.15
CA SER A 35 -18.82 -15.83 -3.90
C SER A 35 -18.19 -14.59 -3.26
N GLY A 36 -18.26 -13.43 -3.95
CA GLY A 36 -17.64 -12.19 -3.51
C GLY A 36 -16.17 -12.06 -3.91
N GLU A 37 -15.63 -13.01 -4.69
CA GLU A 37 -14.28 -12.92 -5.25
C GLU A 37 -14.25 -11.90 -6.39
N ASN A 38 -13.22 -11.08 -6.43
CA ASN A 38 -13.06 -10.07 -7.46
C ASN A 38 -11.97 -10.45 -8.49
N SER A 39 -12.21 -10.04 -9.73
CA SER A 39 -11.24 -10.06 -10.82
C SER A 39 -11.17 -8.68 -11.43
N ILE A 40 -9.98 -8.10 -11.45
CA ILE A 40 -9.77 -6.70 -11.83
C ILE A 40 -8.91 -6.63 -13.08
N ALA A 41 -9.44 -5.99 -14.14
CA ALA A 41 -8.69 -5.62 -15.34
C ALA A 41 -8.40 -4.11 -15.29
N VAL A 42 -7.12 -3.74 -15.29
CA VAL A 42 -6.68 -2.34 -15.18
C VAL A 42 -6.11 -1.85 -16.51
N ALA A 43 -6.60 -0.71 -16.98
CA ALA A 43 -5.94 0.11 -17.98
C ALA A 43 -5.27 1.28 -17.27
N SER A 44 -3.95 1.31 -17.26
CA SER A 44 -3.16 2.29 -16.49
C SER A 44 -3.45 3.75 -16.87
N GLY A 45 -3.74 4.02 -18.17
CA GLY A 45 -4.00 5.40 -18.62
C GLY A 45 -2.88 6.36 -18.20
N ALA A 46 -3.26 7.53 -17.72
CA ALA A 46 -2.33 8.58 -17.30
C ALA A 46 -1.40 8.18 -16.13
N ASN A 47 -1.69 7.09 -15.40
CA ASN A 47 -0.77 6.59 -14.38
C ASN A 47 0.58 6.16 -14.99
N ALA A 48 0.56 5.66 -16.23
CA ALA A 48 1.79 5.29 -16.94
C ALA A 48 2.63 6.49 -17.40
N ASP A 49 2.06 7.69 -17.41
CA ASP A 49 2.74 8.93 -17.81
C ASP A 49 3.49 9.61 -16.65
N LEU A 50 3.41 9.07 -15.42
CA LEU A 50 4.15 9.62 -14.28
C LEU A 50 5.66 9.35 -14.45
N LEU A 51 6.44 10.42 -14.58
CA LEU A 51 7.87 10.35 -14.88
C LEU A 51 8.72 10.77 -13.67
N PRO A 52 10.01 10.39 -13.62
CA PRO A 52 10.95 10.88 -12.60
C PRO A 52 11.00 12.40 -12.48
N ALA A 53 10.84 13.13 -13.59
CA ALA A 53 10.81 14.61 -13.57
C ALA A 53 9.61 15.19 -12.80
N ASP A 54 8.48 14.49 -12.75
CA ASP A 54 7.32 14.90 -11.94
C ASP A 54 7.63 14.76 -10.45
N ILE A 55 8.42 13.74 -10.09
CA ILE A 55 8.89 13.53 -8.72
C ILE A 55 9.92 14.59 -8.34
N ASP A 56 10.85 14.94 -9.25
CA ASP A 56 11.81 16.03 -9.02
C ASP A 56 11.06 17.36 -8.74
N ALA A 57 9.97 17.63 -9.46
CA ALA A 57 9.14 18.80 -9.22
C ALA A 57 8.44 18.79 -7.85
N ALA A 58 8.23 17.62 -7.26
CA ALA A 58 7.61 17.41 -5.95
C ALA A 58 8.64 17.21 -4.81
N GLU A 59 9.95 17.30 -5.07
CA GLU A 59 11.01 16.98 -4.10
C GLU A 59 10.84 17.75 -2.77
N GLU A 60 10.47 19.04 -2.82
CA GLU A 60 10.27 19.83 -1.60
C GLU A 60 9.11 19.31 -0.74
N ALA A 61 8.01 18.89 -1.37
CA ALA A 61 6.88 18.27 -0.66
C ALA A 61 7.28 16.93 -0.06
N ILE A 62 8.00 16.10 -0.80
CA ILE A 62 8.53 14.83 -0.28
C ILE A 62 9.45 15.08 0.90
N ALA A 63 10.39 16.01 0.78
CA ALA A 63 11.37 16.32 1.83
C ALA A 63 10.72 16.84 3.14
N SER A 64 9.54 17.44 3.06
CA SER A 64 8.79 17.94 4.21
C SER A 64 7.83 16.91 4.83
N ALA A 65 7.66 15.76 4.20
CA ALA A 65 6.74 14.72 4.67
C ALA A 65 7.36 13.87 5.81
N SER A 66 6.52 13.34 6.67
CA SER A 66 6.94 12.37 7.71
C SER A 66 7.23 11.00 7.10
N LEU A 67 6.50 10.64 6.06
CA LEU A 67 6.64 9.38 5.32
C LEU A 67 6.07 9.52 3.91
N ILE A 68 6.49 8.64 3.02
CA ILE A 68 5.91 8.45 1.69
C ILE A 68 5.40 7.01 1.57
N ILE A 69 4.20 6.84 1.01
CA ILE A 69 3.68 5.54 0.63
C ILE A 69 3.50 5.47 -0.88
N MET A 70 3.88 4.35 -1.46
CA MET A 70 3.82 4.11 -2.89
C MET A 70 3.25 2.73 -3.20
N GLN A 71 2.65 2.59 -4.38
CA GLN A 71 2.21 1.34 -4.98
C GLN A 71 2.92 1.13 -6.32
N LEU A 72 2.55 0.05 -7.05
CA LEU A 72 3.14 -0.31 -8.35
C LEU A 72 2.16 -0.10 -9.53
N GLU A 73 1.19 0.78 -9.37
CA GLU A 73 0.28 1.19 -10.45
C GLU A 73 0.85 2.30 -11.35
N THR A 74 2.02 2.80 -11.02
CA THR A 74 2.82 3.76 -11.77
C THR A 74 4.14 3.12 -12.19
N PRO A 75 4.92 3.71 -13.11
CA PRO A 75 6.17 3.10 -13.56
C PRO A 75 7.15 2.83 -12.42
N VAL A 76 7.67 1.61 -12.34
CA VAL A 76 8.60 1.16 -11.28
C VAL A 76 9.84 2.05 -11.19
N GLU A 77 10.32 2.57 -12.33
CA GLU A 77 11.43 3.51 -12.37
C GLU A 77 11.11 4.81 -11.61
N THR A 78 9.88 5.32 -11.78
CA THR A 78 9.42 6.52 -11.07
C THR A 78 9.24 6.26 -9.58
N VAL A 79 8.72 5.09 -9.20
CA VAL A 79 8.62 4.65 -7.81
C VAL A 79 10.01 4.56 -7.16
N ALA A 80 10.97 3.95 -7.86
CA ALA A 80 12.36 3.86 -7.38
C ALA A 80 13.03 5.23 -7.25
N HIS A 81 12.71 6.16 -8.16
CA HIS A 81 13.21 7.53 -8.08
C HIS A 81 12.64 8.27 -6.86
N ALA A 82 11.34 8.13 -6.60
CA ALA A 82 10.67 8.73 -5.43
C ALA A 82 11.23 8.15 -4.11
N ALA A 83 11.44 6.83 -4.03
CA ALA A 83 12.07 6.19 -2.87
C ALA A 83 13.46 6.77 -2.58
N ARG A 84 14.29 6.92 -3.61
CA ARG A 84 15.63 7.51 -3.49
C ARG A 84 15.61 8.96 -3.02
N ILE A 85 14.68 9.78 -3.53
CA ILE A 85 14.52 11.17 -3.07
C ILE A 85 14.08 11.19 -1.59
N ALA A 86 13.09 10.40 -1.21
CA ALA A 86 12.65 10.29 0.17
C ALA A 86 13.81 9.88 1.10
N ARG A 87 14.57 8.84 0.72
CA ARG A 87 15.75 8.38 1.47
C ARG A 87 16.81 9.46 1.63
N LYS A 88 17.09 10.24 0.56
CA LYS A 88 18.02 11.39 0.59
C LYS A 88 17.65 12.41 1.66
N HIS A 89 16.36 12.62 1.89
CA HIS A 89 15.85 13.58 2.86
C HIS A 89 15.49 12.96 4.23
N GLY A 90 15.76 11.66 4.44
CA GLY A 90 15.47 10.97 5.69
C GLY A 90 13.97 10.71 5.93
N VAL A 91 13.17 10.77 4.88
CA VAL A 91 11.73 10.49 4.90
C VAL A 91 11.51 8.97 4.84
N LYS A 92 10.67 8.45 5.72
CA LYS A 92 10.35 7.01 5.78
C LYS A 92 9.63 6.54 4.53
N VAL A 93 10.11 5.46 3.93
CA VAL A 93 9.59 4.89 2.68
C VAL A 93 8.77 3.64 2.96
N ILE A 94 7.50 3.66 2.58
CA ILE A 94 6.57 2.53 2.66
C ILE A 94 6.18 2.11 1.25
N LEU A 95 6.32 0.83 0.93
CA LEU A 95 5.89 0.26 -0.35
C LEU A 95 4.79 -0.77 -0.12
N ASN A 96 3.62 -0.53 -0.70
CA ASN A 96 2.63 -1.58 -0.93
C ASN A 96 2.84 -2.09 -2.37
N PRO A 97 3.36 -3.31 -2.58
CA PRO A 97 3.77 -3.79 -3.89
C PRO A 97 2.59 -4.30 -4.74
N ALA A 98 1.50 -3.56 -4.71
CA ALA A 98 0.26 -3.81 -5.46
C ALA A 98 0.19 -2.94 -6.73
N PRO A 99 -0.23 -3.51 -7.88
CA PRO A 99 -0.43 -4.94 -8.11
C PRO A 99 0.89 -5.71 -8.09
N ALA A 100 0.80 -7.00 -7.81
CA ALA A 100 1.97 -7.88 -7.75
C ALA A 100 2.86 -7.73 -9.00
N PRO A 101 4.17 -7.47 -8.84
CA PRO A 101 5.05 -7.17 -9.96
C PRO A 101 5.25 -8.39 -10.85
N ARG A 102 5.24 -8.19 -12.17
CA ARG A 102 5.51 -9.25 -13.15
C ARG A 102 7.00 -9.54 -13.31
N GLU A 103 7.82 -8.54 -13.07
CA GLU A 103 9.27 -8.61 -13.14
C GLU A 103 9.87 -8.41 -11.73
N PRO A 104 11.04 -8.93 -11.44
CA PRO A 104 11.71 -8.68 -10.17
C PRO A 104 11.87 -7.17 -9.92
N LEU A 105 11.55 -6.75 -8.69
CA LEU A 105 11.76 -5.35 -8.31
C LEU A 105 13.25 -5.01 -8.27
N PRO A 106 13.64 -3.80 -8.70
CA PRO A 106 15.03 -3.37 -8.65
C PRO A 106 15.59 -3.44 -7.22
N ALA A 107 16.74 -4.04 -7.03
CA ALA A 107 17.40 -4.10 -5.71
C ALA A 107 17.64 -2.69 -5.13
N SER A 108 17.87 -1.69 -5.99
CA SER A 108 18.01 -0.30 -5.56
C SER A 108 16.72 0.28 -4.99
N LEU A 109 15.55 -0.13 -5.49
CA LEU A 109 14.27 0.27 -4.89
C LEU A 109 14.10 -0.37 -3.51
N LEU A 110 14.31 -1.69 -3.41
CA LEU A 110 14.12 -2.41 -2.15
C LEU A 110 15.08 -1.94 -1.05
N ALA A 111 16.29 -1.54 -1.40
CA ALA A 111 17.26 -0.97 -0.46
C ALA A 111 16.85 0.39 0.12
N ASP A 112 15.98 1.13 -0.58
CA ASP A 112 15.48 2.42 -0.13
C ASP A 112 14.12 2.31 0.61
N VAL A 113 13.52 1.10 0.70
CA VAL A 113 12.24 0.85 1.38
C VAL A 113 12.47 0.50 2.84
N ASP A 114 11.81 1.21 3.75
CA ASP A 114 11.83 0.91 5.20
C ASP A 114 10.78 -0.13 5.58
N ILE A 115 9.60 -0.07 4.97
CA ILE A 115 8.48 -0.99 5.25
C ILE A 115 7.87 -1.46 3.93
N ILE A 116 7.73 -2.77 3.75
CA ILE A 116 6.97 -3.34 2.64
C ILE A 116 5.71 -4.03 3.18
N ILE A 117 4.57 -3.83 2.47
CA ILE A 117 3.27 -4.34 2.90
C ILE A 117 2.69 -5.24 1.80
N PRO A 118 3.17 -6.48 1.64
CA PRO A 118 2.63 -7.41 0.66
C PRO A 118 1.43 -8.20 1.21
N ASN A 119 0.53 -8.60 0.32
CA ASN A 119 -0.38 -9.72 0.53
C ASN A 119 0.30 -11.06 0.13
N LYS A 120 -0.45 -12.17 0.22
CA LYS A 120 0.09 -13.50 -0.13
C LYS A 120 0.64 -13.56 -1.55
N THR A 121 -0.15 -13.15 -2.55
CA THR A 121 0.25 -13.19 -3.98
C THR A 121 1.47 -12.31 -4.26
N GLU A 122 1.50 -11.13 -3.68
CA GLU A 122 2.62 -10.20 -3.80
C GLU A 122 3.88 -10.77 -3.16
N ALA A 123 3.77 -11.34 -1.95
CA ALA A 123 4.90 -11.96 -1.27
C ALA A 123 5.44 -13.17 -2.04
N GLU A 124 4.58 -14.01 -2.62
CA GLU A 124 4.98 -15.14 -3.48
C GLU A 124 5.79 -14.68 -4.69
N LEU A 125 5.29 -13.63 -5.39
CA LEU A 125 5.94 -13.14 -6.61
C LEU A 125 7.26 -12.41 -6.31
N ILE A 126 7.33 -11.65 -5.22
CA ILE A 126 8.56 -10.93 -4.83
C ILE A 126 9.61 -11.91 -4.31
N SER A 127 9.23 -12.84 -3.44
CA SER A 127 10.16 -13.77 -2.79
C SER A 127 10.55 -14.96 -3.65
N GLY A 128 9.72 -15.33 -4.64
CA GLY A 128 9.84 -16.56 -5.40
C GLY A 128 9.48 -17.83 -4.57
N VAL A 129 8.89 -17.67 -3.40
CA VAL A 129 8.49 -18.75 -2.49
C VAL A 129 6.99 -18.98 -2.60
N GLU A 130 6.56 -20.19 -2.94
CA GLU A 130 5.16 -20.60 -2.85
C GLU A 130 4.73 -20.67 -1.38
N ILE A 131 3.62 -20.02 -1.04
CA ILE A 131 3.11 -19.92 0.33
C ILE A 131 1.91 -20.85 0.51
N THR A 132 2.11 -21.92 1.28
CA THR A 132 1.10 -22.94 1.56
C THR A 132 0.75 -23.06 3.04
N ASP A 133 1.66 -22.61 3.92
CA ASP A 133 1.57 -22.71 5.37
C ASP A 133 2.40 -21.62 6.06
N SER A 134 2.38 -21.57 7.38
CA SER A 134 3.10 -20.57 8.16
C SER A 134 4.63 -20.66 8.01
N ASP A 135 5.17 -21.84 7.77
CA ASP A 135 6.62 -21.99 7.56
C ASP A 135 7.05 -21.40 6.22
N SER A 136 6.22 -21.53 5.18
CA SER A 136 6.45 -20.90 3.87
C SER A 136 6.19 -19.39 3.91
N GLU A 137 5.23 -18.90 4.72
CA GLU A 137 5.07 -17.47 5.01
C GLU A 137 6.38 -16.88 5.56
N LEU A 138 6.96 -17.51 6.58
CA LEU A 138 8.23 -17.07 7.16
C LEU A 138 9.41 -17.15 6.18
N ARG A 139 9.46 -18.18 5.33
CA ARG A 139 10.50 -18.25 4.27
C ARG A 139 10.37 -17.13 3.26
N ALA A 140 9.15 -16.79 2.84
CA ALA A 140 8.90 -15.66 1.93
C ALA A 140 9.34 -14.32 2.55
N ILE A 141 8.98 -14.10 3.82
CA ILE A 141 9.37 -12.90 4.58
C ILE A 141 10.90 -12.82 4.70
N ASN A 142 11.57 -13.92 5.06
CA ASN A 142 13.03 -13.93 5.17
C ASN A 142 13.71 -13.67 3.82
N ALA A 143 13.14 -14.14 2.71
CA ALA A 143 13.63 -13.83 1.38
C ALA A 143 13.51 -12.34 1.06
N ILE A 144 12.41 -11.69 1.45
CA ILE A 144 12.22 -10.23 1.29
C ILE A 144 13.20 -9.45 2.18
N HIS A 145 13.43 -9.87 3.42
CA HIS A 145 14.47 -9.28 4.28
C HIS A 145 15.86 -9.38 3.66
N ALA A 146 16.19 -10.53 3.05
CA ALA A 146 17.47 -10.74 2.37
C ALA A 146 17.67 -9.82 1.14
N MET A 147 16.58 -9.25 0.60
CA MET A 147 16.63 -8.23 -0.46
C MET A 147 16.90 -6.81 0.07
N GLY A 148 17.00 -6.63 1.39
CA GLY A 148 17.38 -5.37 2.04
C GLY A 148 16.24 -4.61 2.72
N VAL A 149 15.01 -5.12 2.73
CA VAL A 149 13.87 -4.45 3.39
C VAL A 149 13.84 -4.82 4.88
N PRO A 150 13.98 -3.86 5.82
CA PRO A 150 14.09 -4.14 7.25
C PRO A 150 12.78 -4.57 7.90
N THR A 151 11.63 -4.06 7.45
CA THR A 151 10.33 -4.38 8.04
C THR A 151 9.36 -4.90 6.99
N VAL A 152 8.78 -6.08 7.25
CA VAL A 152 7.74 -6.69 6.42
C VAL A 152 6.45 -6.77 7.21
N ILE A 153 5.37 -6.18 6.69
CA ILE A 153 4.01 -6.29 7.24
C ILE A 153 3.19 -7.11 6.25
N PHE A 154 3.07 -8.39 6.51
CA PHE A 154 2.39 -9.32 5.62
C PHE A 154 0.90 -9.36 5.95
N THR A 155 0.04 -8.87 5.03
CA THR A 155 -1.41 -8.83 5.23
C THR A 155 -2.03 -10.19 4.96
N LEU A 156 -2.81 -10.69 5.93
CA LEU A 156 -3.41 -12.03 5.95
C LEU A 156 -4.96 -11.98 5.91
N GLY A 157 -5.52 -10.90 5.40
CA GLY A 157 -6.96 -10.67 5.31
C GLY A 157 -7.65 -10.78 6.68
N SER A 158 -8.63 -11.66 6.81
CA SER A 158 -9.39 -11.83 8.06
C SER A 158 -8.55 -12.31 9.26
N LYS A 159 -7.34 -12.83 9.03
CA LYS A 159 -6.43 -13.22 10.11
C LYS A 159 -5.70 -12.01 10.72
N GLY A 160 -5.60 -10.89 10.00
CA GLY A 160 -4.90 -9.68 10.41
C GLY A 160 -3.60 -9.46 9.63
N ALA A 161 -2.56 -9.01 10.30
CA ALA A 161 -1.26 -8.74 9.70
C ALA A 161 -0.13 -9.35 10.55
N LEU A 162 0.83 -9.98 9.87
CA LEU A 162 2.06 -10.50 10.48
C LEU A 162 3.16 -9.47 10.24
N ILE A 163 3.62 -8.84 11.32
CA ILE A 163 4.80 -7.98 11.24
C ILE A 163 6.05 -8.79 11.56
N CYS A 164 7.08 -8.62 10.72
CA CYS A 164 8.40 -9.18 10.96
C CYS A 164 9.46 -8.07 10.84
N GLU A 165 10.26 -7.92 11.90
CA GLU A 165 11.34 -6.94 12.00
C GLU A 165 12.50 -7.54 12.80
N ASN A 166 13.74 -7.40 12.31
CA ASN A 166 14.95 -7.91 12.97
C ASN A 166 14.93 -9.40 13.35
N GLY A 167 14.16 -10.21 12.63
CA GLY A 167 14.00 -11.64 12.86
C GLY A 167 12.87 -12.00 13.85
N ASP A 168 12.26 -11.03 14.49
CA ASP A 168 11.09 -11.22 15.36
C ASP A 168 9.81 -11.03 14.53
N CYS A 169 8.86 -11.98 14.68
CA CYS A 169 7.58 -11.91 13.99
C CYS A 169 6.42 -11.94 14.99
N GLU A 170 5.44 -11.08 14.79
CA GLU A 170 4.23 -11.00 15.60
C GLU A 170 2.98 -10.93 14.74
N LEU A 171 2.01 -11.81 14.98
CA LEU A 171 0.69 -11.75 14.36
C LEU A 171 -0.22 -10.80 15.16
N ILE A 172 -0.68 -9.74 14.51
CA ILE A 172 -1.64 -8.80 15.04
C ILE A 172 -3.01 -9.12 14.43
N PRO A 173 -3.95 -9.65 15.21
CA PRO A 173 -5.22 -10.15 14.68
C PRO A 173 -6.11 -9.03 14.15
N SER A 174 -6.90 -9.34 13.12
CA SER A 174 -7.96 -8.46 12.64
C SER A 174 -9.23 -8.56 13.50
N PHE A 175 -10.16 -7.64 13.27
CA PHE A 175 -11.47 -7.64 13.90
C PHE A 175 -12.43 -8.55 13.14
N LYS A 176 -13.22 -9.33 13.87
CA LYS A 176 -14.21 -10.24 13.26
C LYS A 176 -15.42 -9.46 12.80
N VAL A 177 -15.65 -9.43 11.50
CA VAL A 177 -16.79 -8.79 10.86
C VAL A 177 -17.37 -9.70 9.78
N ALA A 178 -18.60 -9.43 9.34
CA ALA A 178 -19.17 -10.06 8.16
C ALA A 178 -18.84 -9.20 6.94
N PRO A 179 -17.99 -9.64 6.01
CA PRO A 179 -17.62 -8.84 4.86
C PRO A 179 -18.77 -8.74 3.86
N VAL A 180 -18.92 -7.56 3.25
CA VAL A 180 -19.85 -7.26 2.17
C VAL A 180 -19.09 -7.07 0.86
N ASP A 181 -17.98 -6.34 0.92
CA ASP A 181 -17.12 -6.04 -0.23
C ASP A 181 -15.69 -5.83 0.28
N THR A 182 -14.72 -6.56 -0.29
CA THR A 182 -13.32 -6.48 0.14
C THR A 182 -12.50 -5.45 -0.66
N THR A 183 -13.15 -4.73 -1.58
CA THR A 183 -12.52 -3.66 -2.36
C THR A 183 -11.94 -2.59 -1.43
N ALA A 184 -10.76 -2.10 -1.74
CA ALA A 184 -10.01 -1.08 -0.99
C ALA A 184 -9.64 -1.43 0.47
N ALA A 185 -9.80 -2.69 0.91
CA ALA A 185 -9.38 -3.08 2.27
C ALA A 185 -7.87 -2.91 2.48
N GLY A 186 -7.06 -3.31 1.49
CA GLY A 186 -5.60 -3.13 1.50
C GLY A 186 -5.21 -1.66 1.48
N ASP A 187 -5.87 -0.86 0.64
CA ASP A 187 -5.62 0.59 0.55
C ASP A 187 -5.94 1.29 1.86
N THR A 188 -7.08 0.93 2.47
CA THR A 188 -7.48 1.46 3.78
C THR A 188 -6.50 1.07 4.88
N PHE A 189 -6.05 -0.20 4.89
CA PHE A 189 -5.03 -0.65 5.83
C PHE A 189 -3.75 0.19 5.68
N CYS A 190 -3.25 0.34 4.46
CA CYS A 190 -2.03 1.10 4.18
C CYS A 190 -2.18 2.58 4.56
N GLY A 191 -3.29 3.22 4.19
CA GLY A 191 -3.55 4.61 4.53
C GLY A 191 -3.67 4.84 6.05
N ALA A 192 -4.42 3.99 6.75
CA ALA A 192 -4.58 4.06 8.20
C ALA A 192 -3.26 3.82 8.95
N LEU A 193 -2.45 2.85 8.48
CA LEU A 193 -1.10 2.62 9.02
C LEU A 193 -0.23 3.85 8.88
N CYS A 194 -0.23 4.49 7.70
CA CYS A 194 0.55 5.71 7.46
C CYS A 194 0.13 6.86 8.38
N VAL A 195 -1.18 7.06 8.57
CA VAL A 195 -1.70 8.07 9.49
C VAL A 195 -1.21 7.79 10.91
N ALA A 196 -1.39 6.57 11.40
CA ALA A 196 -0.97 6.18 12.75
C ALA A 196 0.54 6.35 12.96
N LEU A 197 1.37 5.98 11.98
CA LEU A 197 2.83 6.16 12.04
C LEU A 197 3.24 7.63 11.97
N SER A 198 2.52 8.47 11.23
CA SER A 198 2.78 9.91 11.17
C SER A 198 2.43 10.65 12.48
N GLU A 199 1.63 10.02 13.32
CA GLU A 199 1.25 10.47 14.67
C GLU A 199 2.12 9.82 15.77
N ASP A 200 3.26 9.23 15.40
CA ASP A 200 4.19 8.55 16.31
C ASP A 200 3.57 7.39 17.10
N MET A 201 2.49 6.78 16.58
CA MET A 201 1.89 5.62 17.23
C MET A 201 2.86 4.44 17.19
N PRO A 202 3.05 3.68 18.31
CA PRO A 202 3.87 2.48 18.29
C PRO A 202 3.39 1.48 17.23
N MET A 203 4.31 0.82 16.52
CA MET A 203 4.04 -0.03 15.35
C MET A 203 2.90 -1.03 15.58
N ARG A 204 2.91 -1.76 16.71
CA ARG A 204 1.84 -2.68 17.05
C ARG A 204 0.47 -2.00 17.07
N ARG A 205 0.37 -0.83 17.72
CA ARG A 205 -0.88 -0.06 17.81
C ARG A 205 -1.29 0.52 16.47
N ALA A 206 -0.32 0.94 15.65
CA ALA A 206 -0.56 1.40 14.29
C ALA A 206 -1.17 0.30 13.40
N ILE A 207 -0.68 -0.94 13.54
CA ILE A 207 -1.25 -2.10 12.82
C ILE A 207 -2.65 -2.47 13.37
N GLU A 208 -2.87 -2.41 14.68
CA GLU A 208 -4.21 -2.62 15.27
C GLU A 208 -5.22 -1.58 14.72
N PHE A 209 -4.81 -0.32 14.66
CA PHE A 209 -5.61 0.77 14.08
C PHE A 209 -5.91 0.52 12.59
N ALA A 210 -4.89 0.14 11.81
CA ALA A 210 -5.04 -0.19 10.40
C ALA A 210 -5.97 -1.40 10.17
N ASN A 211 -5.83 -2.46 10.98
CA ASN A 211 -6.72 -3.62 10.96
C ASN A 211 -8.18 -3.22 11.26
N LYS A 212 -8.39 -2.32 12.21
CA LYS A 212 -9.75 -1.83 12.54
C LYS A 212 -10.34 -1.05 11.38
N ALA A 213 -9.59 -0.11 10.79
CA ALA A 213 -10.04 0.65 9.64
C ALA A 213 -10.41 -0.26 8.46
N ALA A 214 -9.53 -1.21 8.10
CA ALA A 214 -9.80 -2.19 7.04
C ALA A 214 -11.01 -3.07 7.35
N SER A 215 -11.20 -3.46 8.62
CA SER A 215 -12.37 -4.26 9.02
C SER A 215 -13.69 -3.50 8.86
N ILE A 216 -13.71 -2.20 9.07
CA ILE A 216 -14.89 -1.36 8.82
C ILE A 216 -15.14 -1.25 7.31
N THR A 217 -14.08 -1.01 6.53
CA THR A 217 -14.16 -0.91 5.07
C THR A 217 -14.86 -2.11 4.45
N VAL A 218 -14.46 -3.32 4.81
CA VAL A 218 -15.05 -4.54 4.20
C VAL A 218 -16.53 -4.77 4.56
N THR A 219 -17.10 -4.04 5.50
CA THR A 219 -18.55 -4.09 5.80
C THR A 219 -19.39 -3.20 4.92
N ARG A 220 -18.78 -2.45 3.99
CA ARG A 220 -19.43 -1.45 3.14
C ARG A 220 -19.15 -1.74 1.67
N MET A 221 -20.08 -1.37 0.80
CA MET A 221 -19.89 -1.46 -0.65
C MET A 221 -19.06 -0.30 -1.19
N GLY A 222 -18.20 -0.61 -2.18
CA GLY A 222 -17.45 0.36 -2.97
C GLY A 222 -16.05 0.64 -2.43
N ALA A 223 -15.25 1.41 -3.19
CA ALA A 223 -13.86 1.74 -2.87
C ALA A 223 -13.77 2.93 -1.90
N GLN A 224 -13.61 4.16 -2.41
CA GLN A 224 -13.47 5.37 -1.55
C GLN A 224 -14.63 5.58 -0.58
N GLN A 225 -15.84 5.16 -0.94
CA GLN A 225 -17.04 5.34 -0.12
C GLN A 225 -17.09 4.42 1.10
N SER A 226 -16.34 3.32 1.07
CA SER A 226 -16.26 2.34 2.17
C SER A 226 -15.26 2.75 3.26
N ILE A 227 -14.31 3.65 2.94
CA ILE A 227 -13.25 4.07 3.86
C ILE A 227 -13.86 4.80 5.07
N PRO A 228 -13.54 4.35 6.31
CA PRO A 228 -14.07 4.99 7.51
C PRO A 228 -13.42 6.36 7.77
N THR A 229 -14.15 7.21 8.48
CA THR A 229 -13.59 8.43 9.06
C THR A 229 -12.76 8.11 10.31
N ARG A 230 -11.94 9.07 10.76
CA ARG A 230 -11.13 8.91 11.96
C ARG A 230 -11.95 8.51 13.19
N ASP A 231 -13.06 9.22 13.43
CA ASP A 231 -13.93 9.01 14.60
C ASP A 231 -14.55 7.59 14.65
N GLU A 232 -14.68 6.92 13.50
CA GLU A 232 -15.18 5.55 13.42
C GLU A 232 -14.11 4.51 13.77
N VAL A 233 -12.83 4.90 13.67
CA VAL A 233 -11.69 4.01 13.93
C VAL A 233 -11.10 4.19 15.32
N ASP A 234 -11.23 5.36 15.94
CA ASP A 234 -10.66 5.62 17.25
C ASP A 234 -11.18 4.65 18.34
N PHE A 235 -10.30 4.29 19.30
CA PHE A 235 -10.55 3.35 20.38
C PHE A 235 -11.02 4.07 21.64
#